data_01b2b4b1d2c31864d02a0b6f0219d773
#
_entry.id   01b2b4b1d2c31864d02a0b6f0219d773
#
_cell.length_a   1.000
_cell.length_b   1.000
_cell.length_c   1.000
_cell.angle_alpha   90.00
_cell.angle_beta   90.00
_cell.angle_gamma   90.00
#
_symmetry.space_group_name_H-M   'P 1'
#
loop_
_entity.id
_entity.type
_entity.pdbx_description
1 polymer ?
#
loop_
_entity_poly.entity_id
_entity_poly.type
_entity_poly.pdbx_seq_one_letter_code
_entity_poly.pdbx_strand_id
1 'polypeptide(L)'
;MDNSWLEKAASRYEICNNKTLNWILSRSPLIEGFLNTKVNSITGISYTNNSGTRGPEFIYGWIQGRGLEALVTFSEYYKDSNYSFSKKILKRAETLYYSLKKLYFRDEHIFFLYDQDLKAIRNSNKVINFQTNEKGIFTYSDAFAAKGLFAASRIFEPSNSKFFKQYIFDIINAIENNFFQMDEAAAISLKSIKQQPNDFAPRMILLGVAGMFHINSCSNLTSFADKFIEDILDNYYCKDKQILLNIPNNLICNIGHAIEFCGFALEHYMITNNKKNLGKIETILVNSLKLGFKKQGIPLFISSETGKATSPYFPWWTLPESIRACAIGTHLGMNSEILQLWKKVDKAFFSNFWQANKSYSYQTINVDGPIDYVPATPDLDPGYHTGISLLKASQVIKNYLT
;
A
#
# COMPACT_ATOMS: atom_id res chain seq x y z
N MET A 1 2.86 -27.52 12.06
CA MET A 1 2.64 -26.59 10.93
C MET A 1 3.22 -27.20 9.65
N ASP A 2 2.75 -26.85 8.47
CA ASP A 2 3.23 -27.45 7.19
C ASP A 2 4.49 -26.73 6.72
N ASN A 3 5.65 -27.07 7.31
CA ASN A 3 6.92 -26.39 7.06
C ASN A 3 7.32 -26.48 5.57
N SER A 4 7.06 -27.62 4.91
CA SER A 4 7.36 -27.77 3.46
C SER A 4 6.57 -26.78 2.60
N TRP A 5 5.32 -26.49 2.94
CA TRP A 5 4.56 -25.47 2.22
C TRP A 5 5.10 -24.07 2.50
N LEU A 6 5.47 -23.76 3.74
CA LEU A 6 6.03 -22.46 4.12
C LEU A 6 7.35 -22.17 3.38
N GLU A 7 8.28 -23.13 3.32
CA GLU A 7 9.53 -23.01 2.57
C GLU A 7 9.29 -22.72 1.08
N LYS A 8 8.36 -23.46 0.45
CA LYS A 8 7.97 -23.21 -0.94
C LYS A 8 7.31 -21.85 -1.15
N ALA A 9 6.51 -21.39 -0.19
CA ALA A 9 5.89 -20.07 -0.23
C ALA A 9 6.95 -18.97 -0.13
N ALA A 10 7.86 -19.04 0.83
CA ALA A 10 8.96 -18.08 0.97
C ALA A 10 9.81 -17.96 -0.29
N SER A 11 10.22 -19.10 -0.86
CA SER A 11 10.97 -19.15 -2.13
C SER A 11 10.19 -18.50 -3.28
N ARG A 12 8.91 -18.80 -3.41
CA ARG A 12 8.04 -18.21 -4.44
C ARG A 12 7.91 -16.68 -4.30
N TYR A 13 7.79 -16.17 -3.05
CA TYR A 13 7.72 -14.75 -2.77
C TYR A 13 9.02 -14.02 -3.13
N GLU A 14 10.15 -14.61 -2.82
CA GLU A 14 11.45 -14.06 -3.21
C GLU A 14 11.66 -14.03 -4.72
N ILE A 15 11.27 -15.08 -5.43
CA ILE A 15 11.32 -15.12 -6.90
C ILE A 15 10.41 -14.03 -7.50
N CYS A 16 9.20 -13.86 -6.97
CA CYS A 16 8.26 -12.82 -7.38
C CYS A 16 8.89 -11.44 -7.21
N ASN A 17 9.42 -11.14 -6.02
CA ASN A 17 10.04 -9.86 -5.70
C ASN A 17 11.27 -9.58 -6.55
N ASN A 18 12.17 -10.55 -6.73
CA ASN A 18 13.33 -10.43 -7.60
C ASN A 18 12.94 -10.10 -9.04
N LYS A 19 11.92 -10.76 -9.59
CA LYS A 19 11.43 -10.49 -10.94
C LYS A 19 10.84 -9.08 -11.06
N THR A 20 9.99 -8.66 -10.12
CA THR A 20 9.39 -7.32 -10.11
C THR A 20 10.45 -6.23 -10.01
N LEU A 21 11.42 -6.37 -9.12
CA LEU A 21 12.50 -5.40 -8.96
C LEU A 21 13.38 -5.30 -10.20
N ASN A 22 13.77 -6.44 -10.79
CA ASN A 22 14.54 -6.43 -12.04
C ASN A 22 13.75 -5.76 -13.18
N TRP A 23 12.44 -5.98 -13.27
CA TRP A 23 11.58 -5.31 -14.23
C TRP A 23 11.58 -3.79 -13.99
N ILE A 24 11.36 -3.32 -12.76
CA ILE A 24 11.40 -1.88 -12.42
C ILE A 24 12.75 -1.27 -12.80
N LEU A 25 13.85 -1.94 -12.45
CA LEU A 25 15.20 -1.45 -12.71
C LEU A 25 15.57 -1.43 -14.20
N SER A 26 14.98 -2.30 -15.02
CA SER A 26 15.22 -2.36 -16.46
C SER A 26 14.54 -1.23 -17.23
N ARG A 27 13.57 -0.55 -16.63
CA ARG A 27 12.82 0.51 -17.30
C ARG A 27 13.57 1.84 -17.20
N SER A 28 13.64 2.55 -18.32
CA SER A 28 14.14 3.93 -18.31
C SER A 28 13.25 4.80 -17.42
N PRO A 29 13.83 5.67 -16.59
CA PRO A 29 13.03 6.59 -15.76
C PRO A 29 12.18 7.52 -16.65
N LEU A 30 11.11 8.04 -16.07
CA LEU A 30 10.38 9.18 -16.60
C LEU A 30 11.18 10.47 -16.39
N ILE A 31 10.61 11.60 -16.81
CA ILE A 31 11.19 12.93 -16.62
C ILE A 31 11.73 13.09 -15.17
N GLU A 32 12.81 13.81 -15.00
CA GLU A 32 13.45 14.11 -13.71
C GLU A 32 13.81 12.86 -12.86
N GLY A 33 13.72 11.65 -13.41
CA GLY A 33 14.11 10.42 -12.72
C GLY A 33 12.97 9.69 -11.99
N PHE A 34 11.73 10.06 -12.20
CA PHE A 34 10.57 9.34 -11.66
C PHE A 34 10.47 7.91 -12.19
N LEU A 35 9.90 7.01 -11.37
CA LEU A 35 9.71 5.61 -11.76
C LEU A 35 8.74 5.49 -12.93
N ASN A 36 9.10 4.62 -13.85
CA ASN A 36 8.30 4.31 -15.03
C ASN A 36 7.57 2.97 -14.85
N THR A 37 6.35 3.03 -14.39
CA THR A 37 5.44 1.87 -14.28
C THR A 37 4.29 1.96 -15.30
N LYS A 38 4.47 2.77 -16.35
CA LYS A 38 3.51 3.11 -17.40
C LYS A 38 3.35 1.99 -18.42
N VAL A 39 2.67 0.91 -18.04
CA VAL A 39 2.45 -0.29 -18.88
C VAL A 39 1.03 -0.78 -18.71
N ASN A 40 0.38 -1.15 -19.80
CA ASN A 40 -0.86 -1.89 -19.76
C ASN A 40 -0.61 -3.31 -19.21
N SER A 41 -1.22 -3.65 -18.08
CA SER A 41 -0.95 -4.92 -17.38
C SER A 41 -1.35 -6.16 -18.20
N ILE A 42 -2.27 -6.03 -19.16
CA ILE A 42 -2.79 -7.14 -19.97
C ILE A 42 -1.88 -7.39 -21.18
N THR A 43 -1.61 -6.32 -21.96
CA THR A 43 -0.84 -6.46 -23.21
C THR A 43 0.67 -6.43 -22.99
N GLY A 44 1.15 -5.77 -21.93
CA GLY A 44 2.56 -5.51 -21.70
C GLY A 44 3.11 -4.34 -22.52
N ILE A 45 2.25 -3.60 -23.22
CA ILE A 45 2.63 -2.46 -24.04
C ILE A 45 2.77 -1.22 -23.16
N SER A 46 3.86 -0.48 -23.30
CA SER A 46 4.05 0.81 -22.62
C SER A 46 3.06 1.84 -23.14
N TYR A 47 2.52 2.65 -22.24
CA TYR A 47 1.71 3.79 -22.64
C TYR A 47 2.57 4.84 -23.35
N THR A 48 1.94 5.58 -24.26
CA THR A 48 2.54 6.65 -25.05
C THR A 48 1.89 8.00 -24.73
N ASN A 49 2.42 9.09 -25.26
CA ASN A 49 1.85 10.44 -25.08
C ASN A 49 0.39 10.55 -25.58
N ASN A 50 -0.04 9.63 -26.45
CA ASN A 50 -1.44 9.56 -26.90
C ASN A 50 -2.37 8.80 -25.95
N SER A 51 -1.86 8.33 -24.80
CA SER A 51 -2.63 7.54 -23.83
C SER A 51 -3.35 8.39 -22.77
N GLY A 52 -3.46 9.72 -22.97
CA GLY A 52 -4.03 10.64 -21.99
C GLY A 52 -3.22 10.61 -20.69
N THR A 53 -3.87 10.74 -19.54
CA THR A 53 -3.19 10.74 -18.23
C THR A 53 -2.47 9.43 -17.89
N ARG A 54 -2.57 8.40 -18.73
CA ARG A 54 -1.75 7.18 -18.64
C ARG A 54 -0.36 7.35 -19.25
N GLY A 55 -0.16 8.39 -20.06
CA GLY A 55 1.09 8.65 -20.79
C GLY A 55 2.28 8.93 -19.88
N PRO A 56 3.51 8.79 -20.44
CA PRO A 56 4.75 8.98 -19.69
C PRO A 56 5.00 10.43 -19.24
N GLU A 57 4.30 11.40 -19.82
CA GLU A 57 4.33 12.80 -19.44
C GLU A 57 3.59 13.12 -18.14
N PHE A 58 2.78 12.19 -17.62
CA PHE A 58 2.05 12.37 -16.38
C PHE A 58 2.67 11.57 -15.23
N ILE A 59 2.85 12.20 -14.08
CA ILE A 59 3.45 11.60 -12.89
C ILE A 59 2.41 11.46 -11.79
N TYR A 60 2.20 10.24 -11.27
CA TYR A 60 1.32 9.95 -10.14
C TYR A 60 2.11 9.93 -8.83
N GLY A 61 1.89 10.90 -7.94
CA GLY A 61 2.58 11.03 -6.66
C GLY A 61 2.48 9.78 -5.77
N TRP A 62 1.32 9.13 -5.74
CA TRP A 62 1.13 7.86 -5.01
C TRP A 62 2.15 6.79 -5.41
N ILE A 63 2.34 6.63 -6.71
CA ILE A 63 3.22 5.61 -7.27
C ILE A 63 4.67 5.92 -6.91
N GLN A 64 5.03 7.18 -6.98
CA GLN A 64 6.42 7.59 -6.71
C GLN A 64 6.75 7.46 -5.22
N GLY A 65 5.84 7.88 -4.32
CA GLY A 65 6.00 7.70 -2.88
C GLY A 65 6.10 6.23 -2.47
N ARG A 66 5.17 5.40 -2.93
CA ARG A 66 5.17 3.95 -2.72
C ARG A 66 6.42 3.28 -3.28
N GLY A 67 6.82 3.67 -4.49
CA GLY A 67 8.01 3.13 -5.13
C GLY A 67 9.29 3.48 -4.38
N LEU A 68 9.40 4.69 -3.83
CA LEU A 68 10.56 5.08 -3.04
C LEU A 68 10.67 4.26 -1.75
N GLU A 69 9.56 4.08 -1.02
CA GLU A 69 9.51 3.22 0.16
C GLU A 69 9.92 1.77 -0.18
N ALA A 70 9.36 1.22 -1.26
CA ALA A 70 9.67 -0.14 -1.69
C ALA A 70 11.15 -0.30 -2.05
N LEU A 71 11.71 0.59 -2.87
CA LEU A 71 13.11 0.51 -3.27
C LEU A 71 14.07 0.60 -2.08
N VAL A 72 13.82 1.51 -1.13
CA VAL A 72 14.61 1.62 0.09
C VAL A 72 14.55 0.33 0.91
N THR A 73 13.33 -0.17 1.16
CA THR A 73 13.11 -1.40 1.92
C THR A 73 13.84 -2.59 1.30
N PHE A 74 13.77 -2.74 -0.01
CA PHE A 74 14.46 -3.83 -0.71
C PHE A 74 15.98 -3.63 -0.77
N SER A 75 16.48 -2.42 -0.89
CA SER A 75 17.91 -2.19 -0.86
C SER A 75 18.52 -2.58 0.49
N GLU A 76 17.83 -2.27 1.59
CA GLU A 76 18.23 -2.68 2.94
C GLU A 76 18.14 -4.22 3.10
N TYR A 77 17.09 -4.85 2.61
CA TYR A 77 16.95 -6.31 2.67
C TYR A 77 18.06 -7.07 1.95
N TYR A 78 18.47 -6.62 0.75
CA TYR A 78 19.51 -7.28 -0.04
C TYR A 78 20.92 -6.86 0.34
N LYS A 79 21.12 -5.92 1.27
CA LYS A 79 22.42 -5.35 1.60
C LYS A 79 23.48 -6.41 1.94
N ASP A 80 23.09 -7.41 2.73
CA ASP A 80 24.01 -8.45 3.19
C ASP A 80 24.00 -9.70 2.30
N SER A 81 22.86 -10.02 1.68
CA SER A 81 22.70 -11.25 0.87
C SER A 81 23.05 -11.06 -0.62
N ASN A 82 22.88 -9.86 -1.17
CA ASN A 82 23.18 -9.53 -2.57
C ASN A 82 23.53 -8.04 -2.73
N TYR A 83 24.73 -7.69 -2.29
CA TYR A 83 25.19 -6.30 -2.26
C TYR A 83 25.16 -5.60 -3.64
N SER A 84 25.52 -6.31 -4.72
CA SER A 84 25.46 -5.74 -6.08
C SER A 84 24.04 -5.36 -6.49
N PHE A 85 23.05 -6.20 -6.16
CA PHE A 85 21.66 -5.94 -6.44
C PHE A 85 21.12 -4.80 -5.54
N SER A 86 21.44 -4.83 -4.26
CA SER A 86 21.13 -3.76 -3.32
C SER A 86 21.61 -2.39 -3.83
N LYS A 87 22.87 -2.29 -4.32
CA LYS A 87 23.40 -1.05 -4.90
C LYS A 87 22.63 -0.56 -6.12
N LYS A 88 22.19 -1.45 -7.01
CA LYS A 88 21.39 -1.08 -8.17
C LYS A 88 20.02 -0.50 -7.75
N ILE A 89 19.37 -1.15 -6.78
CA ILE A 89 18.10 -0.68 -6.21
C ILE A 89 18.31 0.69 -5.55
N LEU A 90 19.35 0.81 -4.73
CA LEU A 90 19.66 2.04 -4.00
C LEU A 90 19.92 3.23 -4.94
N LYS A 91 20.63 3.00 -6.06
CA LYS A 91 20.87 4.04 -7.07
C LYS A 91 19.57 4.55 -7.71
N ARG A 92 18.62 3.65 -7.94
CA ARG A 92 17.29 4.03 -8.45
C ARG A 92 16.49 4.80 -7.39
N ALA A 93 16.56 4.37 -6.13
CA ALA A 93 15.92 5.05 -5.00
C ALA A 93 16.49 6.46 -4.79
N GLU A 94 17.82 6.63 -4.91
CA GLU A 94 18.50 7.92 -4.79
C GLU A 94 17.97 8.94 -5.80
N THR A 95 17.89 8.55 -7.08
CA THR A 95 17.37 9.40 -8.14
C THR A 95 15.93 9.83 -7.85
N LEU A 96 15.07 8.87 -7.49
CA LEU A 96 13.67 9.14 -7.15
C LEU A 96 13.52 10.03 -5.91
N TYR A 97 14.35 9.81 -4.90
CA TYR A 97 14.38 10.63 -3.68
C TYR A 97 14.58 12.11 -3.98
N TYR A 98 15.62 12.43 -4.78
CA TYR A 98 15.89 13.82 -5.13
C TYR A 98 14.77 14.46 -5.96
N SER A 99 14.12 13.69 -6.83
CA SER A 99 12.98 14.17 -7.62
C SER A 99 11.75 14.48 -6.74
N LEU A 100 11.38 13.57 -5.87
CA LEU A 100 10.27 13.79 -4.92
C LEU A 100 10.58 14.89 -3.92
N LYS A 101 11.81 14.93 -3.40
CA LYS A 101 12.26 15.98 -2.49
C LYS A 101 12.14 17.36 -3.13
N LYS A 102 12.53 17.50 -4.41
CA LYS A 102 12.41 18.76 -5.18
C LYS A 102 10.95 19.21 -5.26
N LEU A 103 10.01 18.28 -5.56
CA LEU A 103 8.58 18.60 -5.57
C LEU A 103 8.07 19.04 -4.20
N TYR A 104 8.41 18.27 -3.16
CA TYR A 104 7.97 18.59 -1.80
C TYR A 104 8.44 19.97 -1.32
N PHE A 105 9.72 20.32 -1.53
CA PHE A 105 10.21 21.63 -1.11
C PHE A 105 9.72 22.80 -1.98
N ARG A 106 9.23 22.53 -3.19
CA ARG A 106 8.58 23.55 -4.04
C ARG A 106 7.14 23.81 -3.60
N ASP A 107 6.39 22.75 -3.31
CA ASP A 107 4.94 22.78 -3.17
C ASP A 107 4.49 22.65 -1.70
N GLU A 108 5.39 22.26 -0.78
CA GLU A 108 5.11 21.82 0.60
C GLU A 108 4.11 20.64 0.66
N HIS A 109 3.87 20.00 -0.48
CA HIS A 109 2.96 18.89 -0.72
C HIS A 109 3.48 17.95 -1.81
N ILE A 110 2.97 16.72 -1.84
CA ILE A 110 3.03 15.87 -3.02
C ILE A 110 1.60 15.60 -3.49
N PHE A 111 1.30 16.07 -4.70
CA PHE A 111 -0.03 15.93 -5.29
C PHE A 111 -0.20 14.58 -6.01
N PHE A 112 -1.45 14.19 -6.22
CA PHE A 112 -1.81 12.93 -6.87
C PHE A 112 -1.31 12.85 -8.31
N LEU A 113 -1.45 13.93 -9.08
CA LEU A 113 -1.13 13.97 -10.51
C LEU A 113 -0.40 15.26 -10.88
N TYR A 114 0.67 15.08 -11.65
CA TYR A 114 1.45 16.15 -12.25
C TYR A 114 1.47 16.01 -13.78
N ASP A 115 1.51 17.13 -14.49
CA ASP A 115 1.70 17.19 -15.93
C ASP A 115 3.20 17.13 -16.34
N GLN A 116 3.47 17.27 -17.63
CA GLN A 116 4.83 17.25 -18.20
C GLN A 116 5.75 18.37 -17.68
N ASP A 117 5.21 19.49 -17.22
CA ASP A 117 5.94 20.60 -16.60
C ASP A 117 6.05 20.43 -15.08
N LEU A 118 5.62 19.29 -14.55
CA LEU A 118 5.51 19.00 -13.13
C LEU A 118 4.59 19.97 -12.37
N LYS A 119 3.58 20.53 -13.04
CA LYS A 119 2.53 21.30 -12.40
C LYS A 119 1.48 20.36 -11.85
N ALA A 120 1.03 20.62 -10.62
CA ALA A 120 -0.02 19.84 -9.98
C ALA A 120 -1.36 20.04 -10.71
N ILE A 121 -1.96 18.94 -11.14
CA ILE A 121 -3.24 18.93 -11.85
C ILE A 121 -4.21 17.91 -11.22
N ARG A 122 -5.48 18.07 -11.53
CA ARG A 122 -6.53 17.09 -11.22
C ARG A 122 -7.29 16.74 -12.50
N ASN A 123 -7.73 15.51 -12.60
CA ASN A 123 -8.55 15.04 -13.71
C ASN A 123 -9.91 14.61 -13.15
N SER A 124 -10.91 15.43 -13.36
CA SER A 124 -12.30 15.12 -12.99
C SER A 124 -13.16 15.04 -14.25
N ASN A 125 -13.80 13.90 -14.47
CA ASN A 125 -14.66 13.66 -15.65
C ASN A 125 -13.98 13.95 -16.99
N LYS A 126 -12.69 13.60 -17.14
CA LYS A 126 -11.85 13.87 -18.32
C LYS A 126 -11.52 15.35 -18.55
N VAL A 127 -11.82 16.22 -17.60
CA VAL A 127 -11.43 17.63 -17.62
C VAL A 127 -10.22 17.82 -16.73
N ILE A 128 -9.12 18.28 -17.32
CA ILE A 128 -7.87 18.60 -16.62
C ILE A 128 -7.92 20.04 -16.13
N ASN A 129 -7.69 20.25 -14.84
CA ASN A 129 -7.58 21.54 -14.20
C ASN A 129 -6.32 21.57 -13.33
N PHE A 130 -5.80 22.76 -13.02
CA PHE A 130 -4.78 22.89 -11.99
C PHE A 130 -5.34 22.46 -10.62
N GLN A 131 -4.52 21.76 -9.86
CA GLN A 131 -4.87 21.42 -8.50
C GLN A 131 -4.74 22.65 -7.60
N THR A 132 -5.65 22.78 -6.66
CA THR A 132 -5.59 23.78 -5.59
C THR A 132 -5.19 23.10 -4.29
N ASN A 133 -4.64 23.90 -3.36
CA ASN A 133 -4.29 23.40 -2.04
C ASN A 133 -4.63 24.46 -0.99
N GLU A 134 -5.59 24.17 -0.11
CA GLU A 134 -5.79 24.95 1.09
C GLU A 134 -4.79 24.47 2.17
N LYS A 135 -4.10 25.43 2.79
CA LYS A 135 -3.05 25.17 3.77
C LYS A 135 -3.51 24.26 4.91
N GLY A 136 -2.67 23.26 5.22
CA GLY A 136 -2.91 22.32 6.31
C GLY A 136 -3.81 21.14 5.97
N ILE A 137 -4.27 21.03 4.70
CA ILE A 137 -4.98 19.87 4.21
C ILE A 137 -3.99 18.93 3.56
N PHE A 138 -4.01 17.66 3.96
CA PHE A 138 -3.16 16.60 3.41
C PHE A 138 -3.99 15.51 2.74
N THR A 139 -3.32 14.69 1.92
CA THR A 139 -3.94 13.67 1.08
C THR A 139 -3.21 12.33 1.16
N TYR A 140 -3.71 11.30 0.46
CA TYR A 140 -3.00 10.03 0.34
C TYR A 140 -1.64 10.17 -0.37
N SER A 141 -1.53 11.08 -1.33
CA SER A 141 -0.25 11.33 -2.01
C SER A 141 0.80 11.86 -1.05
N ASP A 142 0.40 12.75 -0.13
CA ASP A 142 1.26 13.20 0.95
C ASP A 142 1.68 12.05 1.86
N ALA A 143 0.72 11.19 2.27
CA ALA A 143 0.98 10.08 3.17
C ALA A 143 2.00 9.09 2.58
N PHE A 144 1.83 8.68 1.32
CA PHE A 144 2.77 7.78 0.67
C PHE A 144 4.13 8.44 0.40
N ALA A 145 4.13 9.70 -0.02
CA ALA A 145 5.38 10.43 -0.26
C ALA A 145 6.16 10.65 1.04
N ALA A 146 5.49 11.04 2.12
CA ALA A 146 6.12 11.25 3.43
C ALA A 146 6.81 9.99 3.95
N LYS A 147 6.17 8.82 3.81
CA LYS A 147 6.77 7.51 4.14
C LYS A 147 8.03 7.24 3.31
N GLY A 148 7.93 7.36 1.99
CA GLY A 148 9.06 7.14 1.09
C GLY A 148 10.20 8.12 1.32
N LEU A 149 9.90 9.42 1.45
CA LEU A 149 10.90 10.46 1.70
C LEU A 149 11.58 10.29 3.07
N PHE A 150 10.84 9.93 4.12
CA PHE A 150 11.42 9.64 5.43
C PHE A 150 12.34 8.42 5.36
N ALA A 151 11.92 7.31 4.78
CA ALA A 151 12.74 6.12 4.63
C ALA A 151 14.05 6.42 3.88
N ALA A 152 13.96 7.13 2.75
CA ALA A 152 15.09 7.46 1.88
C ALA A 152 16.05 8.49 2.49
N SER A 153 15.51 9.52 3.15
CA SER A 153 16.33 10.59 3.74
C SER A 153 17.32 10.06 4.78
N ARG A 154 16.96 9.02 5.50
CA ARG A 154 17.84 8.38 6.49
C ARG A 154 19.11 7.80 5.88
N ILE A 155 19.06 7.43 4.61
CA ILE A 155 20.20 6.87 3.87
C ILE A 155 20.94 7.98 3.14
N PHE A 156 20.25 8.83 2.42
CA PHE A 156 20.86 9.79 1.50
C PHE A 156 21.19 11.12 2.15
N GLU A 157 20.35 11.60 3.06
CA GLU A 157 20.54 12.89 3.75
C GLU A 157 19.99 12.83 5.19
N PRO A 158 20.70 12.16 6.13
CA PRO A 158 20.21 11.97 7.49
C PRO A 158 19.83 13.27 8.22
N SER A 159 20.49 14.37 7.91
CA SER A 159 20.16 15.71 8.45
C SER A 159 18.76 16.19 8.08
N ASN A 160 18.24 15.75 6.93
CA ASN A 160 16.91 16.11 6.44
C ASN A 160 15.80 15.18 6.95
N SER A 161 16.13 14.06 7.58
CA SER A 161 15.14 13.11 8.08
C SER A 161 14.15 13.73 9.08
N LYS A 162 14.58 14.75 9.81
CA LYS A 162 13.73 15.51 10.74
C LYS A 162 12.57 16.24 10.04
N PHE A 163 12.79 16.76 8.81
CA PHE A 163 11.74 17.44 8.05
C PHE A 163 10.67 16.44 7.58
N PHE A 164 11.08 15.29 7.04
CA PHE A 164 10.12 14.27 6.59
C PHE A 164 9.45 13.54 7.75
N LYS A 165 10.12 13.43 8.91
CA LYS A 165 9.48 13.01 10.13
C LYS A 165 8.38 13.99 10.56
N GLN A 166 8.66 15.30 10.52
CA GLN A 166 7.65 16.32 10.81
C GLN A 166 6.48 16.26 9.83
N TYR A 167 6.75 16.09 8.53
CA TYR A 167 5.71 15.91 7.51
C TYR A 167 4.77 14.74 7.85
N ILE A 168 5.30 13.60 8.31
CA ILE A 168 4.47 12.48 8.78
C ILE A 168 3.59 12.92 9.97
N PHE A 169 4.14 13.64 10.95
CA PHE A 169 3.35 14.12 12.10
C PHE A 169 2.29 15.16 11.72
N ASP A 170 2.58 16.02 10.76
CA ASP A 170 1.59 16.98 10.25
C ASP A 170 0.42 16.24 9.59
N ILE A 171 0.67 15.17 8.86
CA ILE A 171 -0.37 14.30 8.29
C ILE A 171 -1.15 13.56 9.38
N ILE A 172 -0.49 13.01 10.41
CA ILE A 172 -1.16 12.38 11.54
C ILE A 172 -2.10 13.38 12.23
N ASN A 173 -1.61 14.58 12.51
CA ASN A 173 -2.41 15.65 13.10
C ASN A 173 -3.59 16.06 12.21
N ALA A 174 -3.39 16.12 10.89
CA ALA A 174 -4.47 16.41 9.95
C ALA A 174 -5.56 15.33 9.96
N ILE A 175 -5.18 14.05 10.04
CA ILE A 175 -6.15 12.94 10.15
C ILE A 175 -6.93 13.06 11.48
N GLU A 176 -6.26 13.33 12.60
CA GLU A 176 -6.90 13.48 13.92
C GLU A 176 -7.87 14.66 13.99
N ASN A 177 -7.58 15.72 13.26
CA ASN A 177 -8.36 16.96 13.25
C ASN A 177 -9.30 17.10 12.03
N ASN A 178 -9.49 16.04 11.24
CA ASN A 178 -10.33 16.03 10.03
C ASN A 178 -9.89 17.04 8.95
N PHE A 179 -8.58 17.23 8.76
CA PHE A 179 -7.96 17.99 7.67
C PHE A 179 -7.29 17.09 6.63
N PHE A 180 -7.72 15.85 6.52
CA PHE A 180 -7.23 14.91 5.51
C PHE A 180 -8.29 14.70 4.43
N GLN A 181 -7.94 14.98 3.17
CA GLN A 181 -8.83 14.78 2.03
C GLN A 181 -8.51 13.47 1.31
N MET A 182 -9.53 12.63 1.11
CA MET A 182 -9.38 11.31 0.46
C MET A 182 -9.53 11.39 -1.05
N ASP A 183 -10.43 12.24 -1.57
CA ASP A 183 -10.65 12.39 -3.01
C ASP A 183 -9.73 13.45 -3.61
N GLU A 184 -8.66 13.00 -4.25
CA GLU A 184 -7.66 13.86 -4.90
C GLU A 184 -8.02 14.24 -6.34
N ALA A 185 -9.13 13.71 -6.89
CA ALA A 185 -9.70 14.19 -8.15
C ALA A 185 -10.48 15.51 -7.96
N ALA A 186 -10.91 15.79 -6.73
CA ALA A 186 -11.50 17.07 -6.35
C ALA A 186 -10.44 18.14 -6.02
N ALA A 187 -10.85 19.41 -5.97
CA ALA A 187 -10.01 20.48 -5.44
C ALA A 187 -9.69 20.22 -3.96
N ILE A 188 -8.44 20.38 -3.54
CA ILE A 188 -8.04 20.21 -2.15
C ILE A 188 -8.55 21.42 -1.37
N SER A 189 -9.58 21.21 -0.53
CA SER A 189 -10.30 22.27 0.15
C SER A 189 -11.12 21.78 1.34
N LEU A 190 -11.41 22.66 2.28
CA LEU A 190 -12.34 22.41 3.39
C LEU A 190 -13.74 22.02 2.89
N LYS A 191 -14.16 22.52 1.74
CA LYS A 191 -15.43 22.14 1.12
C LYS A 191 -15.44 20.66 0.74
N SER A 192 -14.38 20.17 0.12
CA SER A 192 -14.26 18.75 -0.27
C SER A 192 -14.21 17.83 0.94
N ILE A 193 -13.48 18.22 1.99
CA ILE A 193 -13.41 17.46 3.25
C ILE A 193 -14.80 17.31 3.89
N LYS A 194 -15.60 18.39 3.93
CA LYS A 194 -16.95 18.35 4.53
C LYS A 194 -17.91 17.43 3.79
N GLN A 195 -17.62 17.09 2.54
CA GLN A 195 -18.47 16.24 1.69
C GLN A 195 -18.05 14.78 1.68
N GLN A 196 -16.85 14.47 2.19
CA GLN A 196 -16.35 13.09 2.18
C GLN A 196 -16.90 12.29 3.38
N PRO A 197 -17.03 10.95 3.24
CA PRO A 197 -17.43 10.10 4.34
C PRO A 197 -16.32 10.00 5.40
N ASN A 198 -16.70 9.66 6.63
CA ASN A 198 -15.74 9.33 7.68
C ASN A 198 -15.26 7.87 7.49
N ASP A 199 -14.17 7.68 6.75
CA ASP A 199 -13.56 6.38 6.46
C ASP A 199 -12.28 6.18 7.30
N PHE A 200 -12.02 4.96 7.74
CA PHE A 200 -10.83 4.66 8.54
C PHE A 200 -9.53 4.54 7.73
N ALA A 201 -9.60 4.44 6.40
CA ALA A 201 -8.45 4.17 5.55
C ALA A 201 -7.26 5.14 5.74
N PRO A 202 -7.44 6.46 5.98
CA PRO A 202 -6.32 7.35 6.28
C PRO A 202 -5.52 6.91 7.52
N ARG A 203 -6.20 6.52 8.60
CA ARG A 203 -5.56 6.02 9.83
C ARG A 203 -4.83 4.70 9.56
N MET A 204 -5.46 3.79 8.84
CA MET A 204 -4.88 2.49 8.48
C MET A 204 -3.56 2.64 7.72
N ILE A 205 -3.50 3.49 6.69
CA ILE A 205 -2.30 3.67 5.87
C ILE A 205 -1.12 4.19 6.70
N LEU A 206 -1.38 5.08 7.66
CA LEU A 206 -0.34 5.62 8.54
C LEU A 206 0.18 4.60 9.55
N LEU A 207 -0.55 3.51 9.85
CA LEU A 207 -0.01 2.42 10.69
C LEU A 207 1.27 1.82 10.11
N GLY A 208 1.42 1.79 8.78
CA GLY A 208 2.66 1.34 8.13
C GLY A 208 3.91 2.16 8.51
N VAL A 209 3.74 3.40 9.00
CA VAL A 209 4.85 4.24 9.49
C VAL A 209 5.41 3.75 10.83
N ALA A 210 4.57 3.15 11.67
CA ALA A 210 4.99 2.73 13.01
C ALA A 210 6.20 1.78 12.97
N GLY A 211 6.20 0.81 12.03
CA GLY A 211 7.34 -0.07 11.80
C GLY A 211 8.64 0.67 11.44
N MET A 212 8.56 1.72 10.63
CA MET A 212 9.70 2.55 10.27
C MET A 212 10.28 3.29 11.49
N PHE A 213 9.43 3.78 12.40
CA PHE A 213 9.89 4.46 13.62
C PHE A 213 10.54 3.48 14.60
N HIS A 214 10.04 2.27 14.73
CA HIS A 214 10.65 1.23 15.58
C HIS A 214 12.06 0.87 15.12
N ILE A 215 12.27 0.61 13.83
CA ILE A 215 13.57 0.27 13.25
C ILE A 215 14.60 1.37 13.56
N ASN A 216 14.15 2.60 13.76
CA ASN A 216 15.01 3.78 13.94
C ASN A 216 15.17 4.25 15.38
N SER A 217 14.90 3.40 16.36
CA SER A 217 14.99 3.74 17.78
C SER A 217 14.11 4.94 18.18
N CYS A 218 13.06 5.20 17.41
CA CYS A 218 12.08 6.25 17.68
C CYS A 218 10.77 5.67 18.24
N SER A 219 10.86 4.60 19.03
CA SER A 219 9.69 3.87 19.55
C SER A 219 8.72 4.72 20.37
N ASN A 220 9.22 5.79 21.01
CA ASN A 220 8.37 6.77 21.69
C ASN A 220 7.44 7.56 20.76
N LEU A 221 7.67 7.48 19.45
CA LEU A 221 6.88 8.16 18.43
C LEU A 221 5.78 7.29 17.82
N THR A 222 5.57 6.09 18.35
CA THR A 222 4.60 5.13 17.80
C THR A 222 3.26 5.10 18.54
N SER A 223 3.09 5.91 19.58
CA SER A 223 1.84 6.01 20.35
C SER A 223 0.60 6.35 19.52
N PHE A 224 0.78 7.06 18.39
CA PHE A 224 -0.31 7.29 17.44
C PHE A 224 -0.87 5.99 16.86
N ALA A 225 -0.04 4.95 16.70
CA ALA A 225 -0.48 3.69 16.12
C ALA A 225 -1.44 2.95 17.05
N ASP A 226 -1.14 2.88 18.36
CA ASP A 226 -2.07 2.32 19.33
C ASP A 226 -3.39 3.10 19.35
N LYS A 227 -3.33 4.46 19.31
CA LYS A 227 -4.51 5.31 19.25
C LYS A 227 -5.34 5.08 17.98
N PHE A 228 -4.70 4.97 16.81
CA PHE A 228 -5.40 4.70 15.55
C PHE A 228 -6.01 3.30 15.52
N ILE A 229 -5.31 2.29 16.05
CA ILE A 229 -5.85 0.94 16.17
C ILE A 229 -7.09 0.94 17.09
N GLU A 230 -7.01 1.57 18.25
CA GLU A 230 -8.14 1.67 19.17
C GLU A 230 -9.32 2.42 18.55
N ASP A 231 -9.08 3.58 17.95
CA ASP A 231 -10.12 4.37 17.26
C ASP A 231 -10.84 3.56 16.18
N ILE A 232 -10.08 2.82 15.36
CA ILE A 232 -10.67 1.96 14.32
C ILE A 232 -11.48 0.81 14.94
N LEU A 233 -10.97 0.15 15.97
CA LEU A 233 -11.65 -0.95 16.64
C LEU A 233 -12.90 -0.52 17.40
N ASP A 234 -12.95 0.71 17.89
CA ASP A 234 -14.09 1.23 18.65
C ASP A 234 -15.19 1.81 17.77
N ASN A 235 -14.81 2.51 16.69
CA ASN A 235 -15.77 3.25 15.88
C ASN A 235 -16.22 2.53 14.59
N TYR A 236 -15.44 1.58 14.08
CA TYR A 236 -15.73 0.92 12.79
C TYR A 236 -16.01 -0.58 12.91
N TYR A 237 -15.93 -1.16 14.10
CA TYR A 237 -16.20 -2.57 14.33
C TYR A 237 -17.69 -2.90 14.36
N CYS A 238 -18.13 -3.71 13.40
CA CYS A 238 -19.47 -4.27 13.36
C CYS A 238 -19.54 -5.52 14.26
N LYS A 239 -20.20 -5.41 15.41
CA LYS A 239 -20.28 -6.49 16.41
C LYS A 239 -20.96 -7.75 15.88
N ASP A 240 -22.04 -7.59 15.11
CA ASP A 240 -22.85 -8.71 14.61
C ASP A 240 -22.11 -9.56 13.57
N LYS A 241 -21.27 -8.93 12.74
CA LYS A 241 -20.51 -9.59 11.68
C LYS A 241 -19.06 -9.82 12.08
N GLN A 242 -18.60 -9.17 13.13
CA GLN A 242 -17.22 -9.23 13.62
C GLN A 242 -16.19 -8.87 12.53
N ILE A 243 -16.48 -7.83 11.76
CA ILE A 243 -15.63 -7.24 10.72
C ILE A 243 -15.53 -5.73 10.93
N LEU A 244 -14.66 -5.05 10.15
CA LEU A 244 -14.64 -3.60 10.07
C LEU A 244 -15.47 -3.11 8.88
N LEU A 245 -16.23 -2.06 9.09
CA LEU A 245 -16.90 -1.28 8.05
C LEU A 245 -16.08 -0.03 7.78
N ASN A 246 -15.76 0.28 6.53
CA ASN A 246 -14.99 1.49 6.18
C ASN A 246 -15.65 2.75 6.72
N ILE A 247 -16.98 2.81 6.63
CA ILE A 247 -17.82 3.90 7.10
C ILE A 247 -18.81 3.31 8.08
N PRO A 248 -18.94 3.84 9.29
CA PRO A 248 -19.88 3.32 10.29
C PRO A 248 -21.31 3.22 9.70
N ASN A 249 -21.98 2.11 9.96
CA ASN A 249 -23.33 1.80 9.51
C ASN A 249 -23.54 1.72 7.98
N ASN A 250 -22.48 1.74 7.16
CA ASN A 250 -22.60 1.51 5.73
C ASN A 250 -22.60 0.01 5.43
N LEU A 251 -23.60 -0.44 4.67
CA LEU A 251 -23.75 -1.84 4.28
C LEU A 251 -22.80 -2.26 3.14
N ILE A 252 -22.20 -1.31 2.45
CA ILE A 252 -21.21 -1.55 1.41
C ILE A 252 -19.83 -1.23 1.98
N CYS A 253 -18.91 -2.18 1.92
CA CYS A 253 -17.55 -2.00 2.44
C CYS A 253 -16.48 -2.54 1.50
N ASN A 254 -15.30 -1.93 1.57
CA ASN A 254 -14.06 -2.45 1.01
C ASN A 254 -13.41 -3.37 2.04
N ILE A 255 -13.77 -4.65 1.99
CA ILE A 255 -13.27 -5.64 2.97
C ILE A 255 -11.74 -5.83 2.88
N GLY A 256 -11.13 -5.48 1.74
CA GLY A 256 -9.68 -5.47 1.57
C GLY A 256 -8.99 -4.52 2.55
N HIS A 257 -9.56 -3.34 2.82
CA HIS A 257 -9.03 -2.40 3.81
C HIS A 257 -9.08 -2.97 5.25
N ALA A 258 -10.13 -3.73 5.59
CA ALA A 258 -10.20 -4.40 6.90
C ALA A 258 -9.06 -5.43 7.07
N ILE A 259 -8.73 -6.16 6.01
CA ILE A 259 -7.63 -7.13 5.99
C ILE A 259 -6.27 -6.41 6.04
N GLU A 260 -6.10 -5.35 5.28
CA GLU A 260 -4.88 -4.51 5.28
C GLU A 260 -4.64 -3.89 6.66
N PHE A 261 -5.69 -3.37 7.31
CA PHE A 261 -5.64 -2.92 8.69
C PHE A 261 -5.13 -4.02 9.63
N CYS A 262 -5.66 -5.24 9.53
CA CYS A 262 -5.18 -6.36 10.34
C CYS A 262 -3.68 -6.59 10.12
N GLY A 263 -3.21 -6.54 8.87
CA GLY A 263 -1.79 -6.70 8.54
C GLY A 263 -0.90 -5.66 9.23
N PHE A 264 -1.25 -4.39 9.17
CA PHE A 264 -0.50 -3.31 9.82
C PHE A 264 -0.57 -3.36 11.35
N ALA A 265 -1.76 -3.62 11.90
CA ALA A 265 -1.94 -3.70 13.34
C ALA A 265 -1.18 -4.89 13.97
N LEU A 266 -1.22 -6.05 13.30
CA LEU A 266 -0.46 -7.24 13.72
C LEU A 266 1.05 -7.00 13.62
N GLU A 267 1.52 -6.31 12.59
CA GLU A 267 2.93 -5.93 12.48
C GLU A 267 3.37 -5.02 13.63
N HIS A 268 2.58 -3.99 13.95
CA HIS A 268 2.83 -3.11 15.09
C HIS A 268 2.86 -3.90 16.41
N TYR A 269 1.89 -4.79 16.64
CA TYR A 269 1.83 -5.61 17.85
C TYR A 269 2.94 -6.66 17.94
N MET A 270 3.38 -7.22 16.83
CA MET A 270 4.54 -8.11 16.77
C MET A 270 5.82 -7.38 17.22
N ILE A 271 6.03 -6.15 16.75
CA ILE A 271 7.21 -5.35 17.08
C ILE A 271 7.16 -4.86 18.55
N THR A 272 6.01 -4.41 19.02
CA THR A 272 5.83 -3.88 20.39
C THR A 272 5.57 -4.96 21.45
N ASN A 273 5.40 -6.22 21.05
CA ASN A 273 4.93 -7.30 21.90
C ASN A 273 3.60 -6.96 22.63
N ASN A 274 2.76 -6.12 22.04
CA ASN A 274 1.46 -5.75 22.56
C ASN A 274 0.44 -6.86 22.22
N LYS A 275 -0.34 -7.31 23.20
CA LYS A 275 -1.34 -8.38 23.05
C LYS A 275 -2.78 -7.93 23.27
N LYS A 276 -2.99 -6.63 23.54
CA LYS A 276 -4.27 -6.09 24.02
C LYS A 276 -5.47 -6.47 23.14
N ASN A 277 -5.35 -6.37 21.82
CA ASN A 277 -6.45 -6.57 20.88
C ASN A 277 -6.24 -7.76 19.91
N LEU A 278 -5.26 -8.63 20.17
CA LEU A 278 -4.91 -9.71 19.23
C LEU A 278 -6.11 -10.58 18.85
N GLY A 279 -6.89 -11.04 19.83
CA GLY A 279 -8.07 -11.90 19.57
C GLY A 279 -9.17 -11.19 18.76
N LYS A 280 -9.35 -9.86 18.96
CA LYS A 280 -10.32 -9.08 18.18
C LYS A 280 -9.84 -8.93 16.73
N ILE A 281 -8.53 -8.66 16.53
CA ILE A 281 -7.92 -8.52 15.19
C ILE A 281 -7.93 -9.87 14.47
N GLU A 282 -7.62 -10.97 15.16
CA GLU A 282 -7.75 -12.34 14.62
C GLU A 282 -9.16 -12.62 14.11
N THR A 283 -10.17 -12.31 14.92
CA THR A 283 -11.57 -12.49 14.56
C THR A 283 -11.95 -11.66 13.32
N ILE A 284 -11.52 -10.39 13.26
CA ILE A 284 -11.73 -9.51 12.12
C ILE A 284 -11.07 -10.08 10.86
N LEU A 285 -9.81 -10.52 10.96
CA LEU A 285 -9.06 -11.07 9.82
C LEU A 285 -9.74 -12.32 9.26
N VAL A 286 -10.08 -13.28 10.12
CA VAL A 286 -10.71 -14.54 9.71
C VAL A 286 -12.08 -14.28 9.07
N ASN A 287 -12.92 -13.47 9.71
CA ASN A 287 -14.26 -13.19 9.21
C ASN A 287 -14.23 -12.34 7.92
N SER A 288 -13.32 -11.37 7.82
CA SER A 288 -13.14 -10.58 6.60
C SER A 288 -12.72 -11.45 5.41
N LEU A 289 -11.78 -12.38 5.63
CA LEU A 289 -11.37 -13.33 4.61
C LEU A 289 -12.49 -14.31 4.23
N LYS A 290 -13.21 -14.87 5.19
CA LYS A 290 -14.34 -15.77 4.92
C LYS A 290 -15.45 -15.06 4.14
N LEU A 291 -15.78 -13.85 4.52
CA LEU A 291 -16.85 -13.07 3.90
C LEU A 291 -16.44 -12.57 2.50
N GLY A 292 -15.22 -12.04 2.38
CA GLY A 292 -14.75 -11.34 1.18
C GLY A 292 -14.16 -12.25 0.12
N PHE A 293 -13.49 -13.34 0.47
CA PHE A 293 -12.76 -14.17 -0.49
C PHE A 293 -13.69 -14.93 -1.43
N LYS A 294 -13.47 -14.79 -2.74
CA LYS A 294 -14.17 -15.49 -3.83
C LYS A 294 -13.16 -16.24 -4.70
N LYS A 295 -13.65 -17.01 -5.68
CA LYS A 295 -12.80 -17.78 -6.61
C LYS A 295 -11.75 -16.91 -7.31
N GLN A 296 -12.12 -15.69 -7.70
CA GLN A 296 -11.23 -14.74 -8.38
C GLN A 296 -10.22 -14.10 -7.42
N GLY A 297 -10.63 -13.77 -6.21
CA GLY A 297 -9.89 -13.02 -5.20
C GLY A 297 -10.84 -12.33 -4.24
N ILE A 298 -10.51 -11.11 -3.81
CA ILE A 298 -11.35 -10.29 -2.94
C ILE A 298 -11.89 -9.12 -3.76
N PRO A 299 -13.22 -8.97 -3.89
CA PRO A 299 -13.81 -7.89 -4.68
C PRO A 299 -13.55 -6.53 -4.01
N LEU A 300 -13.52 -5.47 -4.83
CA LEU A 300 -13.30 -4.10 -4.36
C LEU A 300 -14.34 -3.68 -3.32
N PHE A 301 -15.61 -4.03 -3.54
CA PHE A 301 -16.69 -3.78 -2.60
C PHE A 301 -17.59 -5.00 -2.44
N ILE A 302 -18.07 -5.21 -1.23
CA ILE A 302 -19.05 -6.24 -0.87
C ILE A 302 -20.20 -5.62 -0.07
N SER A 303 -21.34 -6.31 -0.07
CA SER A 303 -22.35 -6.13 0.97
C SER A 303 -21.86 -6.76 2.27
N SER A 304 -21.80 -6.00 3.34
CA SER A 304 -21.42 -6.50 4.66
C SER A 304 -22.42 -7.48 5.24
N GLU A 305 -23.68 -7.44 4.79
CA GLU A 305 -24.73 -8.36 5.25
C GLU A 305 -24.61 -9.75 4.61
N THR A 306 -24.41 -9.78 3.29
CA THR A 306 -24.52 -11.02 2.51
C THR A 306 -23.16 -11.54 2.02
N GLY A 307 -22.10 -10.72 2.10
CA GLY A 307 -20.79 -11.01 1.49
C GLY A 307 -20.81 -11.04 -0.03
N LYS A 308 -21.92 -10.69 -0.68
CA LYS A 308 -21.98 -10.62 -2.14
C LYS A 308 -21.17 -9.45 -2.65
N ALA A 309 -20.44 -9.66 -3.74
CA ALA A 309 -19.75 -8.57 -4.43
C ALA A 309 -20.79 -7.55 -4.94
N THR A 310 -20.58 -6.28 -4.61
CA THR A 310 -21.34 -5.13 -5.11
C THR A 310 -20.58 -4.38 -6.21
N SER A 311 -19.31 -4.76 -6.42
CA SER A 311 -18.47 -4.31 -7.53
C SER A 311 -18.04 -5.53 -8.35
N PRO A 312 -17.96 -5.45 -9.70
CA PRO A 312 -17.47 -6.52 -10.55
C PRO A 312 -15.94 -6.65 -10.51
N TYR A 313 -15.22 -5.75 -9.83
CA TYR A 313 -13.78 -5.61 -9.87
C TYR A 313 -13.12 -6.32 -8.70
N PHE A 314 -12.05 -7.08 -9.00
CA PHE A 314 -11.18 -7.74 -8.04
C PHE A 314 -9.78 -7.14 -8.21
N PRO A 315 -9.37 -6.20 -7.34
CA PRO A 315 -8.04 -5.60 -7.41
C PRO A 315 -6.98 -6.55 -6.85
N TRP A 316 -5.80 -6.57 -7.44
CA TRP A 316 -4.69 -7.47 -7.09
C TRP A 316 -4.19 -7.30 -5.66
N TRP A 317 -4.12 -6.05 -5.18
CA TRP A 317 -3.45 -5.67 -3.94
C TRP A 317 -4.03 -6.35 -2.70
N THR A 318 -5.31 -6.69 -2.74
CA THR A 318 -6.00 -7.33 -1.61
C THR A 318 -5.40 -8.69 -1.23
N LEU A 319 -4.86 -9.43 -2.20
CA LEU A 319 -4.30 -10.76 -1.95
C LEU A 319 -2.89 -10.71 -1.33
N PRO A 320 -1.90 -9.92 -1.82
CA PRO A 320 -0.64 -9.74 -1.12
C PRO A 320 -0.81 -9.19 0.30
N GLU A 321 -1.72 -8.25 0.53
CA GLU A 321 -2.03 -7.75 1.87
C GLU A 321 -2.63 -8.85 2.77
N SER A 322 -3.47 -9.70 2.22
CA SER A 322 -3.99 -10.89 2.92
C SER A 322 -2.87 -11.87 3.26
N ILE A 323 -1.93 -12.11 2.34
CA ILE A 323 -0.75 -12.96 2.57
C ILE A 323 0.07 -12.41 3.74
N ARG A 324 0.35 -11.09 3.77
CA ARG A 324 1.07 -10.43 4.87
C ARG A 324 0.35 -10.62 6.20
N ALA A 325 -0.94 -10.30 6.25
CA ALA A 325 -1.73 -10.39 7.47
C ALA A 325 -1.80 -11.82 8.02
N CYS A 326 -2.02 -12.81 7.15
CA CYS A 326 -2.05 -14.22 7.52
C CYS A 326 -0.68 -14.74 7.99
N ALA A 327 0.41 -14.32 7.33
CA ALA A 327 1.76 -14.72 7.73
C ALA A 327 2.09 -14.23 9.14
N ILE A 328 1.85 -12.96 9.43
CA ILE A 328 2.10 -12.39 10.75
C ILE A 328 1.17 -13.03 11.80
N GLY A 329 -0.13 -13.19 11.49
CA GLY A 329 -1.08 -13.85 12.39
C GLY A 329 -0.67 -15.29 12.73
N THR A 330 -0.19 -16.04 11.75
CA THR A 330 0.33 -17.41 11.95
C THR A 330 1.57 -17.40 12.87
N HIS A 331 2.48 -16.47 12.68
CA HIS A 331 3.68 -16.31 13.52
C HIS A 331 3.32 -15.95 14.97
N LEU A 332 2.30 -15.13 15.18
CA LEU A 332 1.80 -14.74 16.50
C LEU A 332 0.98 -15.85 17.20
N GLY A 333 0.88 -17.03 16.62
CA GLY A 333 0.20 -18.18 17.20
C GLY A 333 -1.34 -18.13 17.15
N MET A 334 -1.89 -17.36 16.22
CA MET A 334 -3.34 -17.32 15.99
C MET A 334 -3.89 -18.64 15.47
N ASN A 335 -5.23 -18.76 15.41
CA ASN A 335 -5.95 -19.97 15.02
C ASN A 335 -5.40 -20.60 13.72
N SER A 336 -5.29 -21.92 13.71
CA SER A 336 -4.81 -22.72 12.58
C SER A 336 -5.60 -22.50 11.27
N GLU A 337 -6.82 -21.96 11.34
CA GLU A 337 -7.63 -21.59 10.19
C GLU A 337 -6.97 -20.49 9.34
N ILE A 338 -6.21 -19.57 9.97
CA ILE A 338 -5.46 -18.52 9.26
C ILE A 338 -4.47 -19.13 8.25
N LEU A 339 -3.79 -20.20 8.59
CA LEU A 339 -2.90 -20.89 7.65
C LEU A 339 -3.66 -21.46 6.45
N GLN A 340 -4.88 -21.98 6.65
CA GLN A 340 -5.70 -22.47 5.53
C GLN A 340 -6.19 -21.35 4.64
N LEU A 341 -6.56 -20.22 5.24
CA LEU A 341 -6.93 -19.00 4.51
C LEU A 341 -5.71 -18.44 3.73
N TRP A 342 -4.53 -18.42 4.35
CA TRP A 342 -3.28 -18.05 3.68
C TRP A 342 -3.03 -18.87 2.43
N LYS A 343 -3.11 -20.21 2.52
CA LYS A 343 -2.95 -21.11 1.37
C LYS A 343 -3.94 -20.79 0.24
N LYS A 344 -5.17 -20.42 0.57
CA LYS A 344 -6.20 -20.05 -0.42
C LYS A 344 -5.88 -18.73 -1.12
N VAL A 345 -5.54 -17.68 -0.38
CA VAL A 345 -5.23 -16.36 -0.95
C VAL A 345 -3.94 -16.38 -1.74
N ASP A 346 -2.92 -17.11 -1.28
CA ASP A 346 -1.67 -17.35 -1.98
C ASP A 346 -1.93 -18.02 -3.34
N LYS A 347 -2.67 -19.13 -3.35
CA LYS A 347 -3.04 -19.82 -4.58
C LYS A 347 -3.77 -18.89 -5.55
N ALA A 348 -4.72 -18.09 -5.05
CA ALA A 348 -5.48 -17.17 -5.89
C ALA A 348 -4.59 -16.07 -6.50
N PHE A 349 -3.66 -15.51 -5.72
CA PHE A 349 -2.74 -14.50 -6.24
C PHE A 349 -1.87 -15.05 -7.37
N PHE A 350 -1.19 -16.16 -7.14
CA PHE A 350 -0.27 -16.73 -8.12
C PHE A 350 -0.96 -17.38 -9.32
N SER A 351 -2.22 -17.81 -9.19
CA SER A 351 -2.98 -18.39 -10.30
C SER A 351 -3.75 -17.38 -11.13
N ASN A 352 -4.26 -16.29 -10.52
CA ASN A 352 -5.19 -15.37 -11.18
C ASN A 352 -4.56 -14.03 -11.56
N PHE A 353 -3.54 -13.59 -10.83
CA PHE A 353 -2.98 -12.23 -10.98
C PHE A 353 -1.52 -12.22 -11.43
N TRP A 354 -0.66 -13.03 -10.84
CA TRP A 354 0.77 -12.98 -11.12
C TRP A 354 1.14 -13.49 -12.51
N GLN A 355 1.83 -12.67 -13.28
CA GLN A 355 2.31 -12.98 -14.62
C GLN A 355 3.83 -13.21 -14.60
N ALA A 356 4.25 -14.46 -14.34
CA ALA A 356 5.67 -14.79 -14.16
C ALA A 356 6.56 -14.46 -15.38
N ASN A 357 5.99 -14.46 -16.59
CA ASN A 357 6.66 -14.09 -17.83
C ASN A 357 6.77 -12.58 -18.05
N LYS A 358 5.93 -11.77 -17.39
CA LYS A 358 5.95 -10.31 -17.48
C LYS A 358 6.54 -9.64 -16.23
N SER A 359 6.69 -10.38 -15.12
CA SER A 359 7.26 -9.92 -13.85
C SER A 359 6.44 -8.88 -13.08
N TYR A 360 5.13 -8.81 -13.34
CA TYR A 360 4.14 -8.00 -12.63
C TYR A 360 2.76 -8.66 -12.67
N SER A 361 1.85 -8.19 -11.83
CA SER A 361 0.49 -8.72 -11.74
C SER A 361 -0.48 -7.98 -12.66
N TYR A 362 -1.54 -8.65 -13.12
CA TYR A 362 -2.74 -7.94 -13.52
C TYR A 362 -3.18 -7.04 -12.38
N GLN A 363 -3.61 -5.80 -12.69
CA GLN A 363 -4.00 -4.85 -11.63
C GLN A 363 -5.47 -5.04 -11.21
N THR A 364 -6.30 -5.47 -12.14
CA THR A 364 -7.71 -5.78 -11.88
C THR A 364 -8.16 -6.94 -12.77
N ILE A 365 -8.97 -7.81 -12.21
CA ILE A 365 -9.72 -8.82 -12.96
C ILE A 365 -11.21 -8.68 -12.63
N ASN A 366 -12.06 -9.25 -13.48
CA ASN A 366 -13.48 -9.51 -13.21
C ASN A 366 -13.76 -11.01 -13.30
N VAL A 367 -15.01 -11.42 -13.39
CA VAL A 367 -15.38 -12.84 -13.52
C VAL A 367 -14.91 -13.48 -14.84
N ASP A 368 -14.71 -12.68 -15.88
CA ASP A 368 -14.32 -13.10 -17.22
C ASP A 368 -12.80 -13.07 -17.42
N GLY A 369 -12.04 -12.45 -16.50
CA GLY A 369 -10.58 -12.37 -16.55
C GLY A 369 -10.03 -10.97 -16.38
N PRO A 370 -8.77 -10.72 -16.82
CA PRO A 370 -8.11 -9.44 -16.69
C PRO A 370 -8.79 -8.32 -17.48
N ILE A 371 -8.92 -7.13 -16.85
CA ILE A 371 -9.51 -5.94 -17.47
C ILE A 371 -8.57 -4.74 -17.35
N ASP A 372 -8.66 -3.84 -18.33
CA ASP A 372 -7.87 -2.60 -18.35
C ASP A 372 -8.56 -1.49 -17.54
N TYR A 373 -8.72 -1.76 -16.26
CA TYR A 373 -9.25 -0.81 -15.28
C TYR A 373 -8.46 -0.93 -13.98
N VAL A 374 -8.04 0.19 -13.44
CA VAL A 374 -7.40 0.26 -12.11
C VAL A 374 -8.14 1.29 -11.28
N PRO A 375 -8.66 0.91 -10.11
CA PRO A 375 -9.51 1.80 -9.32
C PRO A 375 -8.86 3.11 -8.88
N ALA A 376 -7.55 3.11 -8.67
CA ALA A 376 -6.83 4.28 -8.14
C ALA A 376 -5.96 4.97 -9.19
N THR A 377 -4.92 4.30 -9.69
CA THR A 377 -4.01 4.85 -10.71
C THR A 377 -3.86 3.89 -11.87
N PRO A 378 -3.62 4.38 -13.10
CA PRO A 378 -3.38 3.51 -14.24
C PRO A 378 -1.98 2.85 -14.24
N ASP A 379 -1.09 3.30 -13.37
CA ASP A 379 0.28 2.81 -13.23
C ASP A 379 0.31 1.46 -12.53
N LEU A 380 1.28 0.62 -12.89
CA LEU A 380 1.48 -0.66 -12.19
C LEU A 380 2.05 -0.45 -10.79
N ASP A 381 1.83 -1.44 -9.92
CA ASP A 381 2.41 -1.48 -8.58
C ASP A 381 3.95 -1.35 -8.66
N PRO A 382 4.55 -0.37 -7.98
CA PRO A 382 5.99 -0.17 -7.97
C PRO A 382 6.73 -1.09 -6.99
N GLY A 383 6.17 -2.26 -6.66
CA GLY A 383 6.70 -3.18 -5.65
C GLY A 383 6.24 -2.87 -4.23
N TYR A 384 5.18 -2.11 -4.07
CA TYR A 384 4.65 -1.72 -2.76
C TYR A 384 3.71 -2.80 -2.20
N HIS A 385 2.48 -2.91 -2.71
CA HIS A 385 1.53 -3.89 -2.19
C HIS A 385 1.99 -5.34 -2.43
N THR A 386 2.42 -5.65 -3.65
CA THR A 386 2.96 -6.99 -3.94
C THR A 386 4.29 -7.18 -3.24
N GLY A 387 5.23 -6.27 -3.46
CA GLY A 387 6.61 -6.43 -3.05
C GLY A 387 6.80 -6.46 -1.53
N ILE A 388 6.41 -5.39 -0.84
CA ILE A 388 6.61 -5.26 0.62
C ILE A 388 5.82 -6.33 1.38
N SER A 389 4.57 -6.63 0.95
CA SER A 389 3.75 -7.62 1.63
C SER A 389 4.31 -9.03 1.50
N LEU A 390 4.76 -9.43 0.31
CA LEU A 390 5.42 -10.73 0.11
C LEU A 390 6.79 -10.80 0.80
N LEU A 391 7.55 -9.69 0.85
CA LEU A 391 8.80 -9.62 1.59
C LEU A 391 8.56 -9.86 3.07
N LYS A 392 7.60 -9.17 3.68
CA LYS A 392 7.26 -9.35 5.09
C LYS A 392 6.83 -10.79 5.38
N ALA A 393 5.99 -11.37 4.55
CA ALA A 393 5.59 -12.77 4.70
C ALA A 393 6.79 -13.73 4.62
N SER A 394 7.71 -13.52 3.67
CA SER A 394 8.95 -14.31 3.55
C SER A 394 9.84 -14.19 4.79
N GLN A 395 10.03 -12.98 5.32
CA GLN A 395 10.81 -12.74 6.54
C GLN A 395 10.22 -13.46 7.75
N VAL A 396 8.87 -13.36 7.92
CA VAL A 396 8.16 -14.03 9.00
C VAL A 396 8.31 -15.55 8.91
N ILE A 397 8.21 -16.13 7.70
CA ILE A 397 8.42 -17.56 7.49
C ILE A 397 9.85 -17.96 7.88
N LYS A 398 10.86 -17.22 7.42
CA LYS A 398 12.26 -17.52 7.74
C LYS A 398 12.50 -17.52 9.26
N ASN A 399 12.03 -16.49 9.94
CA ASN A 399 12.15 -16.39 11.41
C ASN A 399 11.38 -17.50 12.15
N TYR A 400 10.34 -18.06 11.54
CA TYR A 400 9.57 -19.16 12.12
C TYR A 400 10.28 -20.52 11.95
N LEU A 401 11.03 -20.70 10.84
CA LEU A 401 11.71 -21.97 10.51
C LEU A 401 13.11 -22.09 11.15
N THR A 402 13.72 -20.96 11.58
CA THR A 402 14.97 -20.91 12.37
C THR A 402 14.69 -21.11 13.86
#